data_8e335a849df995db5d582c710ce0eae6
#
_entry.id   8e335a849df995db5d582c710ce0eae6
#
_cell.length_a   1.000
_cell.length_b   1.000
_cell.length_c   1.000
_cell.angle_alpha   90.00
_cell.angle_beta   90.00
_cell.angle_gamma   90.00
#
_symmetry.space_group_name_H-M   'P 1'
#
loop_
_entity.id
_entity.type
_entity.pdbx_description
1 polymer ?
#
loop_
_entity_poly.entity_id
_entity_poly.type
_entity_poly.pdbx_seq_one_letter_code
_entity_poly.pdbx_strand_id
1 'polypeptide(L)'
;MAFSRTPERGIPGCEMRAFSLDAPPNLRGCEAVIHLAGESVAGLWTSAKKRRIRESRVLGTRRVIEAMNALDEPPEVLVSGSAIGFYASSGDAELTENSPSGSGFLAETVRAWEAEAARAKGSRVVLLRTGIVLGKGGGALRAMTPVFRAGLGGPLGDGRQWMSWIHLEDEAHLILFAVENLDVRGPLNATAPWPVRNADFTLTLARTLRRPAFLRVPAFALRLLGEFSHELLGSKRVLPATATEHGFGFQFPELDPALKNLLG
;
A
#
# COMPACT_ATOMS: atom_id res chain seq x y z
N MET A 1 19.83 4.72 7.75
CA MET A 1 19.22 4.39 9.05
C MET A 1 17.84 3.79 8.81
N ALA A 2 17.47 2.73 9.55
CA ALA A 2 16.13 2.13 9.45
C ALA A 2 15.53 1.91 10.85
N PHE A 3 14.23 2.14 10.98
CA PHE A 3 13.50 1.97 12.24
C PHE A 3 12.54 0.78 12.13
N SER A 4 12.53 -0.08 13.15
CA SER A 4 11.67 -1.26 13.21
C SER A 4 11.22 -1.55 14.65
N ARG A 5 10.05 -2.22 14.77
CA ARG A 5 9.63 -2.80 16.07
C ARG A 5 10.48 -4.01 16.47
N THR A 6 11.21 -4.59 15.50
CA THR A 6 12.10 -5.74 15.65
C THR A 6 13.47 -5.42 15.05
N PRO A 7 14.23 -4.47 15.64
CA PRO A 7 15.50 -4.01 15.09
C PRO A 7 16.56 -5.13 15.01
N GLU A 8 16.42 -6.16 15.81
CA GLU A 8 17.29 -7.35 15.82
C GLU A 8 17.26 -8.15 14.50
N ARG A 9 16.23 -7.96 13.66
CA ARG A 9 16.14 -8.64 12.34
C ARG A 9 17.09 -8.09 11.31
N GLY A 10 17.69 -6.92 11.54
CA GLY A 10 18.71 -6.33 10.70
C GLY A 10 18.33 -6.15 9.22
N ILE A 11 18.79 -5.08 8.60
CA ILE A 11 18.79 -4.90 7.14
C ILE A 11 20.25 -4.66 6.76
N PRO A 12 20.83 -5.46 5.84
CA PRO A 12 22.22 -5.27 5.41
C PRO A 12 22.48 -3.82 4.97
N GLY A 13 23.55 -3.21 5.46
CA GLY A 13 23.92 -1.83 5.15
C GLY A 13 23.14 -0.75 5.89
N CYS A 14 22.18 -1.11 6.77
CA CYS A 14 21.41 -0.15 7.54
C CYS A 14 21.75 -0.20 9.03
N GLU A 15 21.93 0.98 9.64
CA GLU A 15 21.87 1.12 11.09
C GLU A 15 20.42 0.92 11.53
N MET A 16 20.18 -0.08 12.37
CA MET A 16 18.85 -0.41 12.87
C MET A 16 18.57 0.26 14.21
N ARG A 17 17.40 0.88 14.33
CA ARG A 17 16.91 1.49 15.57
C ARG A 17 15.49 1.02 15.90
N ALA A 18 15.16 1.01 17.20
CA ALA A 18 13.80 0.67 17.61
C ALA A 18 12.80 1.78 17.26
N PHE A 19 11.60 1.37 16.77
CA PHE A 19 10.46 2.23 16.59
C PHE A 19 9.34 1.84 17.57
N SER A 20 8.85 2.80 18.33
CA SER A 20 7.74 2.64 19.28
C SER A 20 6.69 3.70 19.07
N LEU A 21 5.45 3.41 19.50
CA LEU A 21 4.38 4.41 19.55
C LEU A 21 4.46 5.28 20.82
N ASP A 22 5.33 4.91 21.78
CA ASP A 22 5.42 5.57 23.07
C ASP A 22 6.28 6.85 23.03
N ALA A 23 7.24 6.91 22.08
CA ALA A 23 8.16 8.04 21.97
C ALA A 23 8.47 8.38 20.50
N PRO A 24 8.74 9.67 20.20
CA PRO A 24 9.22 10.09 18.88
C PRO A 24 10.59 9.45 18.56
N PRO A 25 10.85 9.03 17.31
CA PRO A 25 12.14 8.53 16.88
C PRO A 25 13.19 9.64 16.82
N ASN A 26 14.47 9.30 16.94
CA ASN A 26 15.55 10.26 16.72
C ASN A 26 15.87 10.34 15.22
N LEU A 27 15.49 11.45 14.59
CA LEU A 27 15.64 11.71 13.15
C LEU A 27 16.76 12.73 12.82
N ARG A 28 17.63 13.06 13.78
CA ARG A 28 18.75 14.01 13.54
C ARG A 28 19.64 13.52 12.40
N GLY A 29 19.97 14.41 11.49
CA GLY A 29 20.84 14.15 10.35
C GLY A 29 20.15 13.36 9.21
N CYS A 30 18.82 13.20 9.24
CA CYS A 30 18.09 12.63 8.13
C CYS A 30 17.72 13.74 7.13
N GLU A 31 18.10 13.57 5.86
CA GLU A 31 17.71 14.46 4.75
C GLU A 31 16.29 14.13 4.25
N ALA A 32 15.91 12.86 4.31
CA ALA A 32 14.59 12.37 3.92
C ALA A 32 14.04 11.37 4.93
N VAL A 33 12.73 11.35 5.10
CA VAL A 33 12.01 10.35 5.92
C VAL A 33 11.02 9.60 5.05
N ILE A 34 11.16 8.26 5.04
CA ILE A 34 10.20 7.34 4.41
C ILE A 34 9.49 6.57 5.52
N HIS A 35 8.21 6.86 5.73
CA HIS A 35 7.41 6.28 6.82
C HIS A 35 6.34 5.32 6.27
N LEU A 36 6.66 4.03 6.23
CA LEU A 36 5.75 2.97 5.73
C LEU A 36 5.21 2.07 6.85
N ALA A 37 5.47 2.40 8.11
CA ALA A 37 5.08 1.57 9.24
C ALA A 37 3.56 1.50 9.39
N GLY A 38 3.03 0.29 9.58
CA GLY A 38 1.61 0.06 9.78
C GLY A 38 1.29 -1.40 10.11
N GLU A 39 0.25 -1.61 10.89
CA GLU A 39 -0.31 -2.93 11.15
C GLU A 39 -0.96 -3.50 9.87
N SER A 40 -0.78 -4.80 9.61
CA SER A 40 -1.42 -5.45 8.47
C SER A 40 -2.94 -5.32 8.53
N VAL A 41 -3.57 -4.95 7.40
CA VAL A 41 -5.03 -4.85 7.29
C VAL A 41 -5.68 -6.21 7.00
N ALA A 42 -4.91 -7.22 6.61
CA ALA A 42 -5.44 -8.53 6.27
C ALA A 42 -6.07 -9.25 7.47
N GLY A 43 -7.17 -9.95 7.22
CA GLY A 43 -7.89 -10.80 8.18
C GLY A 43 -9.13 -10.14 8.80
N LEU A 44 -9.72 -10.82 9.78
CA LEU A 44 -10.96 -10.38 10.43
C LEU A 44 -10.75 -9.08 11.24
N TRP A 45 -11.61 -8.09 11.00
CA TRP A 45 -11.54 -6.79 11.66
C TRP A 45 -12.37 -6.76 12.96
N THR A 46 -11.82 -7.33 14.02
CA THR A 46 -12.33 -7.12 15.37
C THR A 46 -12.07 -5.69 15.83
N SER A 47 -12.75 -5.23 16.88
CA SER A 47 -12.51 -3.89 17.46
C SER A 47 -11.05 -3.69 17.86
N ALA A 48 -10.40 -4.72 18.41
CA ALA A 48 -8.98 -4.68 18.77
C ALA A 48 -8.08 -4.57 17.52
N LYS A 49 -8.40 -5.29 16.43
CA LYS A 49 -7.65 -5.23 15.17
C LYS A 49 -7.81 -3.85 14.52
N LYS A 50 -9.03 -3.32 14.43
CA LYS A 50 -9.29 -1.97 13.92
C LYS A 50 -8.52 -0.90 14.71
N ARG A 51 -8.50 -1.00 16.04
CA ARG A 51 -7.72 -0.09 16.87
C ARG A 51 -6.24 -0.14 16.53
N ARG A 52 -5.62 -1.33 16.46
CA ARG A 52 -4.20 -1.48 16.07
C ARG A 52 -3.92 -0.93 14.66
N ILE A 53 -4.80 -1.19 13.69
CA ILE A 53 -4.67 -0.65 12.32
C ILE A 53 -4.65 0.88 12.35
N ARG A 54 -5.58 1.51 13.09
CA ARG A 54 -5.67 2.97 13.19
C ARG A 54 -4.50 3.57 13.98
N GLU A 55 -4.20 3.04 15.17
CA GLU A 55 -3.14 3.55 16.04
C GLU A 55 -1.77 3.45 15.39
N SER A 56 -1.43 2.32 14.78
CA SER A 56 -0.14 2.14 14.10
C SER A 56 0.11 3.16 13.01
N ARG A 57 -0.94 3.67 12.37
CA ARG A 57 -0.87 4.68 11.31
C ARG A 57 -0.95 6.10 11.87
N VAL A 58 -2.01 6.41 12.58
CA VAL A 58 -2.28 7.77 13.07
C VAL A 58 -1.27 8.17 14.16
N LEU A 59 -1.13 7.35 15.23
CA LEU A 59 -0.19 7.66 16.29
C LEU A 59 1.26 7.47 15.83
N GLY A 60 1.55 6.42 15.02
CA GLY A 60 2.88 6.21 14.46
C GLY A 60 3.36 7.39 13.63
N THR A 61 2.51 7.92 12.75
CA THR A 61 2.83 9.10 11.96
C THR A 61 2.97 10.34 12.83
N ARG A 62 2.07 10.52 13.82
CA ARG A 62 2.19 11.61 14.79
C ARG A 62 3.57 11.63 15.47
N ARG A 63 4.09 10.49 15.90
CA ARG A 63 5.43 10.39 16.52
C ARG A 63 6.55 10.79 15.58
N VAL A 64 6.43 10.40 14.31
CA VAL A 64 7.40 10.83 13.27
C VAL A 64 7.33 12.35 13.07
N ILE A 65 6.13 12.92 12.96
CA ILE A 65 5.93 14.36 12.77
C ILE A 65 6.39 15.16 14.00
N GLU A 66 6.13 14.69 15.21
CA GLU A 66 6.65 15.31 16.44
C GLU A 66 8.18 15.35 16.43
N ALA A 67 8.84 14.24 16.03
CA ALA A 67 10.29 14.19 15.90
C ALA A 67 10.82 15.16 14.83
N MET A 68 10.19 15.20 13.64
CA MET A 68 10.59 16.11 12.56
C MET A 68 10.44 17.58 12.96
N ASN A 69 9.28 17.93 13.52
CA ASN A 69 8.97 19.31 13.90
C ASN A 69 9.78 19.84 15.11
N ALA A 70 10.46 18.96 15.85
CA ALA A 70 11.35 19.31 16.95
C ALA A 70 12.81 19.59 16.52
N LEU A 71 13.12 19.40 15.22
CA LEU A 71 14.44 19.68 14.68
C LEU A 71 14.53 21.13 14.20
N ASP A 72 15.67 21.77 14.43
CA ASP A 72 15.97 23.10 13.88
C ASP A 72 16.06 23.05 12.34
N GLU A 73 16.63 21.95 11.84
CA GLU A 73 16.73 21.63 10.40
C GLU A 73 15.94 20.34 10.13
N PRO A 74 14.65 20.42 9.77
CA PRO A 74 13.85 19.26 9.47
C PRO A 74 14.26 18.60 8.15
N PRO A 75 14.02 17.30 7.96
CA PRO A 75 14.22 16.61 6.68
C PRO A 75 13.52 17.35 5.52
N GLU A 76 14.16 17.41 4.36
CA GLU A 76 13.63 18.11 3.18
C GLU A 76 12.31 17.49 2.68
N VAL A 77 12.17 16.17 2.84
CA VAL A 77 11.00 15.42 2.36
C VAL A 77 10.54 14.36 3.34
N LEU A 78 9.21 14.25 3.47
CA LEU A 78 8.52 13.13 4.08
C LEU A 78 7.72 12.38 3.00
N VAL A 79 8.08 11.12 2.72
CA VAL A 79 7.22 10.18 2.01
C VAL A 79 6.46 9.37 3.05
N SER A 80 5.20 9.74 3.28
CA SER A 80 4.34 9.04 4.23
C SER A 80 3.50 7.99 3.51
N GLY A 81 3.52 6.77 4.02
CA GLY A 81 2.57 5.76 3.59
C GLY A 81 1.13 6.27 3.70
N SER A 82 0.33 5.82 2.76
CA SER A 82 -1.11 5.97 2.67
C SER A 82 -1.66 4.73 1.97
N ALA A 83 -2.88 4.71 1.48
CA ALA A 83 -3.44 3.56 0.78
C ALA A 83 -4.57 3.95 -0.18
N ILE A 84 -4.78 3.17 -1.24
CA ILE A 84 -5.96 3.29 -2.10
C ILE A 84 -7.28 2.99 -1.35
N GLY A 85 -7.20 2.54 -0.09
CA GLY A 85 -8.30 2.52 0.85
C GLY A 85 -8.92 3.90 1.14
N PHE A 86 -8.24 4.99 0.77
CA PHE A 86 -8.77 6.34 0.72
C PHE A 86 -10.03 6.45 -0.14
N TYR A 87 -10.06 5.78 -1.28
CA TYR A 87 -11.12 5.90 -2.27
C TYR A 87 -12.34 5.02 -1.96
N ALA A 88 -13.51 5.47 -2.41
CA ALA A 88 -14.70 4.63 -2.47
C ALA A 88 -14.57 3.53 -3.53
N SER A 89 -15.37 2.47 -3.37
CA SER A 89 -15.66 1.57 -4.48
C SER A 89 -16.50 2.32 -5.52
N SER A 90 -16.00 2.41 -6.77
CA SER A 90 -16.54 3.28 -7.81
C SER A 90 -16.97 2.52 -9.09
N GLY A 91 -17.11 1.19 -8.99
CA GLY A 91 -17.43 0.37 -10.16
C GLY A 91 -16.32 0.45 -11.21
N ASP A 92 -16.62 1.01 -12.38
CA ASP A 92 -15.71 1.14 -13.52
C ASP A 92 -15.06 2.53 -13.64
N ALA A 93 -15.49 3.49 -12.82
CA ALA A 93 -14.92 4.83 -12.84
C ALA A 93 -13.44 4.83 -12.45
N GLU A 94 -12.65 5.56 -13.21
CA GLU A 94 -11.24 5.78 -12.93
C GLU A 94 -11.08 6.70 -11.71
N LEU A 95 -10.15 6.35 -10.84
CA LEU A 95 -9.81 7.09 -9.64
C LEU A 95 -8.38 7.60 -9.76
N THR A 96 -8.20 8.89 -9.65
CA THR A 96 -6.91 9.57 -9.64
C THR A 96 -6.67 10.22 -8.27
N GLU A 97 -5.53 10.85 -8.08
CA GLU A 97 -5.18 11.55 -6.84
C GLU A 97 -6.19 12.65 -6.47
N ASN A 98 -6.87 13.22 -7.47
CA ASN A 98 -7.89 14.26 -7.30
C ASN A 98 -9.29 13.70 -6.98
N SER A 99 -9.46 12.38 -7.02
CA SER A 99 -10.75 11.76 -6.71
C SER A 99 -11.10 11.88 -5.23
N PRO A 100 -12.39 12.04 -4.87
CA PRO A 100 -12.82 12.23 -3.50
C PRO A 100 -12.58 10.97 -2.65
N SER A 101 -12.49 11.17 -1.34
CA SER A 101 -12.39 10.05 -0.41
C SER A 101 -13.70 9.28 -0.29
N GLY A 102 -13.57 7.98 -0.02
CA GLY A 102 -14.68 7.14 0.36
C GLY A 102 -15.16 7.35 1.80
N SER A 103 -15.98 6.41 2.26
CA SER A 103 -16.51 6.33 3.61
C SER A 103 -16.15 4.99 4.27
N GLY A 104 -16.41 4.86 5.57
CA GLY A 104 -16.13 3.67 6.36
C GLY A 104 -14.73 3.62 6.94
N PHE A 105 -14.47 2.54 7.68
CA PHE A 105 -13.30 2.42 8.57
C PHE A 105 -11.96 2.70 7.90
N LEU A 106 -11.69 2.12 6.71
CA LEU A 106 -10.39 2.33 6.03
C LEU A 106 -10.26 3.76 5.52
N ALA A 107 -11.27 4.28 4.82
CA ALA A 107 -11.20 5.63 4.27
C ALA A 107 -11.04 6.68 5.38
N GLU A 108 -11.74 6.53 6.50
CA GLU A 108 -11.61 7.39 7.68
C GLU A 108 -10.22 7.27 8.32
N THR A 109 -9.69 6.03 8.40
CA THR A 109 -8.35 5.80 8.93
C THR A 109 -7.29 6.42 8.04
N VAL A 110 -7.41 6.29 6.71
CA VAL A 110 -6.45 6.86 5.75
C VAL A 110 -6.52 8.39 5.77
N ARG A 111 -7.71 9.00 5.79
CA ARG A 111 -7.83 10.47 5.95
C ARG A 111 -7.16 10.98 7.23
N ALA A 112 -7.38 10.28 8.35
CA ALA A 112 -6.74 10.66 9.61
C ALA A 112 -5.21 10.48 9.55
N TRP A 113 -4.73 9.47 8.85
CA TRP A 113 -3.31 9.22 8.62
C TRP A 113 -2.68 10.33 7.76
N GLU A 114 -3.29 10.65 6.62
CA GLU A 114 -2.84 11.74 5.74
C GLU A 114 -2.87 13.10 6.45
N ALA A 115 -3.90 13.36 7.28
CA ALA A 115 -3.99 14.58 8.07
C ALA A 115 -2.85 14.71 9.11
N GLU A 116 -2.39 13.62 9.72
CA GLU A 116 -1.21 13.67 10.62
C GLU A 116 0.06 13.96 9.82
N ALA A 117 0.27 13.33 8.66
CA ALA A 117 1.43 13.56 7.82
C ALA A 117 1.50 15.02 7.32
N ALA A 118 0.36 15.61 6.99
CA ALA A 118 0.25 17.00 6.55
C ALA A 118 0.64 18.04 7.62
N ARG A 119 0.86 17.63 8.88
CA ARG A 119 1.33 18.51 9.97
C ARG A 119 2.85 18.71 9.98
N ALA A 120 3.60 18.05 9.10
CA ALA A 120 5.02 18.29 8.94
C ALA A 120 5.29 19.75 8.55
N LYS A 121 6.25 20.37 9.24
CA LYS A 121 6.65 21.76 8.99
C LYS A 121 8.03 21.81 8.34
N GLY A 122 8.21 22.68 7.35
CA GLY A 122 9.49 22.86 6.67
C GLY A 122 9.88 21.72 5.72
N SER A 123 9.05 20.68 5.60
CA SER A 123 9.31 19.53 4.74
C SER A 123 8.28 19.43 3.62
N ARG A 124 8.69 18.99 2.45
CA ARG A 124 7.79 18.57 1.37
C ARG A 124 7.15 17.23 1.77
N VAL A 125 5.84 17.13 1.66
CA VAL A 125 5.09 15.91 2.05
C VAL A 125 4.54 15.23 0.81
N VAL A 126 4.82 13.92 0.67
CA VAL A 126 4.22 13.02 -0.33
C VAL A 126 3.41 11.96 0.41
N LEU A 127 2.15 11.78 0.01
CA LEU A 127 1.20 10.83 0.59
C LEU A 127 1.07 9.64 -0.36
N LEU A 128 1.83 8.58 -0.10
CA LEU A 128 1.94 7.42 -0.98
C LEU A 128 0.72 6.51 -0.83
N ARG A 129 -0.31 6.67 -1.69
CA ARG A 129 -1.53 5.86 -1.72
C ARG A 129 -1.28 4.52 -2.39
N THR A 130 -0.72 3.59 -1.63
CA THR A 130 -0.30 2.28 -2.11
C THR A 130 -1.48 1.38 -2.45
N GLY A 131 -1.41 0.73 -3.62
CA GLY A 131 -2.31 -0.32 -4.07
C GLY A 131 -1.95 -1.69 -3.50
N ILE A 132 -2.25 -2.74 -4.27
CA ILE A 132 -1.89 -4.11 -3.89
C ILE A 132 -0.44 -4.36 -4.32
N VAL A 133 0.49 -4.33 -3.37
CA VAL A 133 1.90 -4.60 -3.67
C VAL A 133 2.11 -6.08 -3.95
N LEU A 134 2.67 -6.37 -5.11
CA LEU A 134 3.05 -7.71 -5.54
C LEU A 134 4.55 -7.90 -5.29
N GLY A 135 4.91 -8.79 -4.37
CA GLY A 135 6.30 -9.07 -4.00
C GLY A 135 6.51 -10.54 -3.67
N LYS A 136 7.72 -11.04 -3.98
CA LYS A 136 8.12 -12.41 -3.67
C LYS A 136 8.19 -12.61 -2.16
N GLY A 137 7.42 -13.57 -1.67
CA GLY A 137 7.44 -13.94 -0.24
C GLY A 137 6.70 -13.01 0.71
N GLY A 138 6.01 -11.94 0.22
CA GLY A 138 5.25 -11.00 1.04
C GLY A 138 3.85 -10.68 0.50
N GLY A 139 3.12 -9.89 1.29
CA GLY A 139 1.86 -9.28 0.88
C GLY A 139 0.79 -10.25 0.36
N ALA A 140 0.05 -9.81 -0.65
CA ALA A 140 -1.05 -10.55 -1.24
C ALA A 140 -0.60 -11.86 -1.90
N LEU A 141 0.55 -11.86 -2.61
CA LEU A 141 1.04 -13.06 -3.30
C LEU A 141 1.41 -14.17 -2.32
N ARG A 142 1.99 -13.85 -1.15
CA ARG A 142 2.29 -14.86 -0.12
C ARG A 142 1.02 -15.58 0.34
N ALA A 143 -0.08 -14.87 0.48
CA ALA A 143 -1.36 -15.45 0.89
C ALA A 143 -2.02 -16.27 -0.22
N MET A 144 -1.94 -15.82 -1.47
CA MET A 144 -2.62 -16.43 -2.61
C MET A 144 -1.86 -17.63 -3.18
N THR A 145 -0.53 -17.55 -3.31
CA THR A 145 0.30 -18.54 -3.99
C THR A 145 0.11 -19.98 -3.48
N PRO A 146 0.04 -20.28 -2.16
CA PRO A 146 -0.20 -21.64 -1.69
C PRO A 146 -1.54 -22.21 -2.17
N VAL A 147 -2.61 -21.41 -2.14
CA VAL A 147 -3.95 -21.82 -2.57
C VAL A 147 -3.96 -22.13 -4.07
N PHE A 148 -3.33 -21.27 -4.88
CA PHE A 148 -3.22 -21.49 -6.32
C PHE A 148 -2.33 -22.68 -6.67
N ARG A 149 -1.19 -22.88 -5.98
CA ARG A 149 -0.31 -24.05 -6.16
C ARG A 149 -1.04 -25.37 -5.86
N ALA A 150 -1.95 -25.37 -4.91
CA ALA A 150 -2.81 -26.52 -4.61
C ALA A 150 -3.93 -26.76 -5.65
N GLY A 151 -4.05 -25.88 -6.69
CA GLY A 151 -5.13 -25.98 -7.67
C GLY A 151 -6.50 -25.50 -7.16
N LEU A 152 -6.53 -24.86 -5.99
CA LEU A 152 -7.75 -24.38 -5.34
C LEU A 152 -8.01 -22.88 -5.60
N GLY A 153 -7.26 -22.26 -6.51
CA GLY A 153 -7.43 -20.86 -6.89
C GLY A 153 -8.72 -20.61 -7.66
N GLY A 154 -9.20 -19.37 -7.58
CA GLY A 154 -10.37 -18.94 -8.34
C GLY A 154 -10.72 -17.48 -8.07
N PRO A 155 -11.60 -16.89 -8.89
CA PRO A 155 -12.02 -15.51 -8.72
C PRO A 155 -12.86 -15.31 -7.46
N LEU A 156 -12.71 -14.14 -6.85
CA LEU A 156 -13.46 -13.72 -5.66
C LEU A 156 -14.79 -13.08 -6.11
N GLY A 157 -15.91 -13.53 -5.55
CA GLY A 157 -17.23 -13.06 -5.94
C GLY A 157 -17.51 -13.34 -7.41
N ASP A 158 -17.93 -12.34 -8.17
CA ASP A 158 -18.13 -12.43 -9.62
C ASP A 158 -16.84 -12.18 -10.44
N GLY A 159 -15.77 -11.74 -9.76
CA GLY A 159 -14.47 -11.45 -10.38
C GLY A 159 -14.41 -10.15 -11.20
N ARG A 160 -15.48 -9.34 -11.18
CA ARG A 160 -15.58 -8.12 -11.99
C ARG A 160 -14.95 -6.90 -11.34
N GLN A 161 -14.65 -6.96 -10.05
CA GLN A 161 -14.02 -5.86 -9.33
C GLN A 161 -12.61 -5.56 -9.84
N TRP A 162 -12.28 -4.28 -9.95
CA TRP A 162 -10.95 -3.81 -10.31
C TRP A 162 -9.97 -4.00 -9.16
N MET A 163 -8.77 -4.44 -9.50
CA MET A 163 -7.61 -4.58 -8.63
C MET A 163 -6.51 -3.65 -9.13
N SER A 164 -6.19 -2.64 -8.34
CA SER A 164 -5.05 -1.75 -8.60
C SER A 164 -3.87 -2.27 -7.82
N TRP A 165 -2.86 -2.70 -8.54
CA TRP A 165 -1.67 -3.38 -8.04
C TRP A 165 -0.40 -2.62 -8.44
N ILE A 166 0.72 -2.93 -7.81
CA ILE A 166 2.04 -2.44 -8.20
C ILE A 166 3.08 -3.53 -7.93
N HIS A 167 4.11 -3.63 -8.75
CA HIS A 167 5.27 -4.47 -8.49
C HIS A 167 6.10 -3.86 -7.35
N LEU A 168 6.68 -4.69 -6.48
CA LEU A 168 7.47 -4.22 -5.33
C LEU A 168 8.66 -3.34 -5.75
N GLU A 169 9.33 -3.68 -6.86
CA GLU A 169 10.44 -2.88 -7.38
C GLU A 169 9.95 -1.51 -7.88
N ASP A 170 8.83 -1.46 -8.59
CA ASP A 170 8.24 -0.19 -9.03
C ASP A 170 7.79 0.67 -7.85
N GLU A 171 7.26 0.08 -6.78
CA GLU A 171 6.93 0.84 -5.57
C GLU A 171 8.19 1.41 -4.92
N ALA A 172 9.27 0.62 -4.83
CA ALA A 172 10.53 1.11 -4.28
C ALA A 172 11.12 2.24 -5.14
N HIS A 173 11.11 2.10 -6.47
CA HIS A 173 11.56 3.15 -7.39
C HIS A 173 10.67 4.39 -7.34
N LEU A 174 9.35 4.22 -7.20
CA LEU A 174 8.42 5.35 -7.05
C LEU A 174 8.65 6.12 -5.76
N ILE A 175 9.00 5.43 -4.67
CA ILE A 175 9.39 6.09 -3.41
C ILE A 175 10.67 6.91 -3.60
N LEU A 176 11.70 6.35 -4.25
CA LEU A 176 12.94 7.08 -4.55
C LEU A 176 12.67 8.27 -5.47
N PHE A 177 11.89 8.06 -6.53
CA PHE A 177 11.44 9.13 -7.42
C PHE A 177 10.72 10.25 -6.66
N ALA A 178 9.86 9.91 -5.71
CA ALA A 178 9.18 10.88 -4.86
C ALA A 178 10.13 11.62 -3.90
N VAL A 179 11.23 11.00 -3.49
CA VAL A 179 12.28 11.67 -2.70
C VAL A 179 13.06 12.66 -3.57
N GLU A 180 13.49 12.25 -4.74
CA GLU A 180 14.41 12.99 -5.62
C GLU A 180 13.71 14.10 -6.44
N ASN A 181 12.44 13.91 -6.82
CA ASN A 181 11.69 14.86 -7.63
C ASN A 181 11.01 15.92 -6.74
N LEU A 182 11.52 17.15 -6.78
CA LEU A 182 11.07 18.27 -5.95
C LEU A 182 9.65 18.76 -6.26
N ASP A 183 9.13 18.46 -7.45
CA ASP A 183 7.79 18.86 -7.89
C ASP A 183 6.71 17.91 -7.40
N VAL A 184 7.07 16.67 -7.04
CA VAL A 184 6.12 15.67 -6.53
C VAL A 184 5.77 15.97 -5.08
N ARG A 185 4.51 16.33 -4.82
CA ARG A 185 3.96 16.64 -3.49
C ARG A 185 2.50 16.27 -3.36
N GLY A 186 2.01 16.10 -2.13
CA GLY A 186 0.65 15.69 -1.87
C GLY A 186 0.38 14.23 -2.20
N PRO A 187 -0.85 13.85 -2.60
CA PRO A 187 -1.19 12.48 -2.91
C PRO A 187 -0.43 11.94 -4.13
N LEU A 188 0.06 10.70 -4.03
CA LEU A 188 0.72 9.96 -5.09
C LEU A 188 0.21 8.53 -5.10
N ASN A 189 -0.51 8.12 -6.13
CA ASN A 189 -1.00 6.75 -6.26
C ASN A 189 0.14 5.80 -6.65
N ALA A 190 0.49 4.90 -5.75
CA ALA A 190 1.44 3.82 -6.00
C ALA A 190 0.69 2.60 -6.54
N THR A 191 0.34 2.67 -7.81
CA THR A 191 -0.31 1.61 -8.59
C THR A 191 0.32 1.52 -9.96
N ALA A 192 0.32 0.31 -10.56
CA ALA A 192 0.68 0.17 -11.97
C ALA A 192 -0.35 0.88 -12.87
N PRO A 193 0.04 1.34 -14.08
CA PRO A 193 -0.84 2.11 -14.95
C PRO A 193 -2.02 1.30 -15.51
N TRP A 194 -1.92 -0.03 -15.47
CA TRP A 194 -2.93 -0.93 -16.01
C TRP A 194 -3.55 -1.80 -14.91
N PRO A 195 -4.54 -1.28 -14.14
CA PRO A 195 -5.32 -2.11 -13.22
C PRO A 195 -6.08 -3.19 -13.98
N VAL A 196 -6.33 -4.32 -13.33
CA VAL A 196 -6.98 -5.48 -13.95
C VAL A 196 -8.24 -5.90 -13.19
N ARG A 197 -9.13 -6.65 -13.82
CA ARG A 197 -10.24 -7.31 -13.12
C ARG A 197 -9.72 -8.46 -12.25
N ASN A 198 -10.39 -8.77 -11.16
CA ASN A 198 -10.03 -9.89 -10.30
C ASN A 198 -10.01 -11.23 -11.07
N ALA A 199 -10.93 -11.42 -12.01
CA ALA A 199 -10.95 -12.60 -12.88
C ALA A 199 -9.67 -12.69 -13.73
N ASP A 200 -9.23 -11.58 -14.33
CA ASP A 200 -8.02 -11.55 -15.17
C ASP A 200 -6.76 -11.74 -14.32
N PHE A 201 -6.70 -11.12 -13.14
CA PHE A 201 -5.64 -11.36 -12.17
C PHE A 201 -5.53 -12.85 -11.80
N THR A 202 -6.67 -13.46 -11.49
CA THR A 202 -6.78 -14.88 -11.14
C THR A 202 -6.28 -15.78 -12.27
N LEU A 203 -6.72 -15.52 -13.50
CA LEU A 203 -6.30 -16.31 -14.67
C LEU A 203 -4.80 -16.16 -14.96
N THR A 204 -4.26 -14.94 -14.87
CA THR A 204 -2.85 -14.66 -15.10
C THR A 204 -1.97 -15.33 -14.04
N LEU A 205 -2.35 -15.22 -12.75
CA LEU A 205 -1.65 -15.90 -11.65
C LEU A 205 -1.67 -17.43 -11.82
N ALA A 206 -2.81 -17.99 -12.20
CA ALA A 206 -2.94 -19.42 -12.45
C ALA A 206 -2.06 -19.90 -13.61
N ARG A 207 -2.03 -19.16 -14.72
CA ARG A 207 -1.15 -19.45 -15.87
C ARG A 207 0.32 -19.41 -15.47
N THR A 208 0.75 -18.38 -14.74
CA THR A 208 2.13 -18.25 -14.25
C THR A 208 2.53 -19.43 -13.37
N LEU A 209 1.63 -19.87 -12.50
CA LEU A 209 1.87 -21.03 -11.63
C LEU A 209 1.62 -22.39 -12.31
N ARG A 210 1.14 -22.40 -13.56
CA ARG A 210 0.73 -23.62 -14.31
C ARG A 210 -0.27 -24.46 -13.54
N ARG A 211 -1.30 -23.82 -12.97
CA ARG A 211 -2.35 -24.46 -12.17
C ARG A 211 -3.73 -24.02 -12.65
N PRO A 212 -4.76 -24.85 -12.48
CA PRO A 212 -6.14 -24.44 -12.75
C PRO A 212 -6.62 -23.39 -11.72
N ALA A 213 -7.60 -22.57 -12.11
CA ALA A 213 -8.20 -21.54 -11.24
C ALA A 213 -9.70 -21.39 -11.52
N PHE A 214 -10.46 -22.42 -11.34
CA PHE A 214 -11.90 -22.45 -11.61
C PHE A 214 -12.76 -22.44 -10.34
N LEU A 215 -12.16 -22.56 -9.15
CA LEU A 215 -12.89 -22.62 -7.89
C LEU A 215 -13.28 -21.21 -7.41
N ARG A 216 -14.38 -20.70 -7.94
CA ARG A 216 -14.90 -19.39 -7.52
C ARG A 216 -15.21 -19.37 -6.03
N VAL A 217 -14.72 -18.35 -5.33
CA VAL A 217 -15.06 -18.08 -3.93
C VAL A 217 -16.32 -17.22 -3.88
N PRO A 218 -17.47 -17.75 -3.47
CA PRO A 218 -18.72 -16.99 -3.47
C PRO A 218 -18.66 -15.77 -2.54
N ALA A 219 -19.30 -14.66 -2.95
CA ALA A 219 -19.31 -13.44 -2.15
C ALA A 219 -19.87 -13.65 -0.73
N PHE A 220 -20.85 -14.54 -0.54
CA PHE A 220 -21.40 -14.82 0.79
C PHE A 220 -20.36 -15.47 1.73
N ALA A 221 -19.46 -16.31 1.21
CA ALA A 221 -18.37 -16.89 1.99
C ALA A 221 -17.34 -15.84 2.39
N LEU A 222 -17.04 -14.89 1.50
CA LEU A 222 -16.14 -13.78 1.82
C LEU A 222 -16.73 -12.85 2.89
N ARG A 223 -18.06 -12.68 2.93
CA ARG A 223 -18.74 -11.86 3.95
C ARG A 223 -18.55 -12.37 5.38
N LEU A 224 -18.17 -13.65 5.57
CA LEU A 224 -17.77 -14.18 6.88
C LEU A 224 -16.50 -13.51 7.44
N LEU A 225 -15.71 -12.84 6.59
CA LEU A 225 -14.57 -12.02 6.99
C LEU A 225 -14.98 -10.62 7.51
N GLY A 226 -16.29 -10.38 7.67
CA GLY A 226 -16.83 -9.10 8.16
C GLY A 226 -16.51 -7.95 7.22
N GLU A 227 -16.22 -6.78 7.78
CA GLU A 227 -15.94 -5.57 7.00
C GLU A 227 -14.71 -5.69 6.07
N PHE A 228 -13.75 -6.57 6.36
CA PHE A 228 -12.61 -6.82 5.46
C PHE A 228 -13.06 -7.33 4.09
N SER A 229 -14.20 -8.01 4.01
CA SER A 229 -14.77 -8.46 2.74
C SER A 229 -15.09 -7.31 1.78
N HIS A 230 -15.37 -6.12 2.28
CA HIS A 230 -15.63 -4.94 1.44
C HIS A 230 -14.37 -4.53 0.65
N GLU A 231 -13.17 -4.74 1.21
CA GLU A 231 -11.92 -4.49 0.48
C GLU A 231 -11.63 -5.55 -0.58
N LEU A 232 -12.03 -6.81 -0.33
CA LEU A 232 -11.86 -7.91 -1.28
C LEU A 232 -12.84 -7.86 -2.45
N LEU A 233 -14.05 -7.36 -2.20
CA LEU A 233 -15.14 -7.28 -3.19
C LEU A 233 -15.29 -5.86 -3.78
N GLY A 234 -14.65 -4.87 -3.17
CA GLY A 234 -14.69 -3.49 -3.64
C GLY A 234 -13.96 -3.31 -4.97
N SER A 235 -14.52 -2.49 -5.84
CA SER A 235 -13.96 -2.19 -7.17
C SER A 235 -13.31 -0.81 -7.13
N LYS A 236 -11.98 -0.76 -7.29
CA LYS A 236 -11.20 0.48 -7.28
C LYS A 236 -10.26 0.48 -8.48
N ARG A 237 -10.61 1.24 -9.52
CA ARG A 237 -9.79 1.42 -10.72
C ARG A 237 -8.90 2.64 -10.53
N VAL A 238 -7.84 2.50 -9.75
CA VAL A 238 -6.92 3.59 -9.38
C VAL A 238 -5.79 3.68 -10.38
N LEU A 239 -5.57 4.89 -10.90
CA LEU A 239 -4.52 5.21 -11.87
C LEU A 239 -3.44 6.09 -11.20
N PRO A 240 -2.16 5.91 -11.57
CA PRO A 240 -1.04 6.71 -11.06
C PRO A 240 -0.86 8.00 -11.86
N ALA A 241 -1.88 8.90 -11.84
CA ALA A 241 -1.89 10.08 -12.71
C ALA A 241 -0.70 10.99 -12.40
N THR A 242 -0.46 11.33 -11.13
CA THR A 242 0.66 12.18 -10.71
C THR A 242 2.02 11.58 -11.10
N ALA A 243 2.23 10.27 -10.88
CA ALA A 243 3.49 9.63 -11.26
C ALA A 243 3.73 9.71 -12.79
N THR A 244 2.69 9.45 -13.58
CA THR A 244 2.75 9.50 -15.05
C THR A 244 2.99 10.93 -15.56
N GLU A 245 2.30 11.92 -15.01
CA GLU A 245 2.45 13.33 -15.36
C GLU A 245 3.86 13.86 -15.09
N HIS A 246 4.52 13.36 -14.03
CA HIS A 246 5.91 13.72 -13.71
C HIS A 246 6.95 12.81 -14.38
N GLY A 247 6.54 11.92 -15.30
CA GLY A 247 7.45 11.13 -16.12
C GLY A 247 8.03 9.88 -15.45
N PHE A 248 7.40 9.35 -14.40
CA PHE A 248 7.84 8.09 -13.80
C PHE A 248 7.70 6.92 -14.78
N GLY A 249 8.78 6.18 -14.99
CA GLY A 249 8.84 5.00 -15.85
C GLY A 249 8.64 3.70 -15.07
N PHE A 250 7.51 3.02 -15.25
CA PHE A 250 7.25 1.72 -14.65
C PHE A 250 8.07 0.63 -15.34
N GLN A 251 8.76 -0.23 -14.59
CA GLN A 251 9.45 -1.41 -15.12
C GLN A 251 8.47 -2.57 -15.40
N PHE A 252 7.42 -2.67 -14.59
CA PHE A 252 6.39 -3.69 -14.68
C PHE A 252 5.00 -3.07 -14.82
N PRO A 253 4.70 -2.40 -15.95
CA PRO A 253 3.39 -1.77 -16.15
C PRO A 253 2.26 -2.80 -16.33
N GLU A 254 2.57 -4.01 -16.79
CA GLU A 254 1.62 -5.07 -17.09
C GLU A 254 1.73 -6.24 -16.12
N LEU A 255 0.58 -6.86 -15.79
CA LEU A 255 0.50 -7.92 -14.77
C LEU A 255 1.25 -9.20 -15.15
N ASP A 256 1.20 -9.64 -16.40
CA ASP A 256 1.80 -10.91 -16.82
C ASP A 256 3.33 -10.92 -16.67
N PRO A 257 4.08 -9.91 -17.18
CA PRO A 257 5.50 -9.78 -16.92
C PRO A 257 5.83 -9.66 -15.42
N ALA A 258 5.04 -8.89 -14.67
CA ALA A 258 5.23 -8.72 -13.23
C ALA A 258 5.14 -10.05 -12.46
N LEU A 259 4.10 -10.86 -12.72
CA LEU A 259 3.94 -12.15 -12.07
C LEU A 259 5.00 -13.18 -12.51
N LYS A 260 5.44 -13.15 -13.77
CA LYS A 260 6.54 -14.01 -14.25
C LYS A 260 7.85 -13.68 -13.55
N ASN A 261 8.16 -12.39 -13.34
CA ASN A 261 9.36 -11.98 -12.59
C ASN A 261 9.33 -12.49 -11.14
N LEU A 262 8.17 -12.44 -10.50
CA LEU A 262 8.03 -12.77 -9.06
C LEU A 262 7.93 -14.28 -8.78
N LEU A 263 7.38 -15.07 -9.71
CA LEU A 263 6.95 -16.46 -9.46
C LEU A 263 7.50 -17.46 -10.48
N GLY A 264 8.12 -16.98 -11.56
CA GLY A 264 8.69 -17.78 -12.64
C GLY A 264 10.00 -18.46 -12.29
#